data_b088dd542169cd0a630471dfda1ae35e
#
_entry.id   b088dd542169cd0a630471dfda1ae35e
#
_cell.length_a   1.000
_cell.length_b   1.000
_cell.length_c   1.000
_cell.angle_alpha   90.00
_cell.angle_beta   90.00
_cell.angle_gamma   90.00
#
_symmetry.space_group_name_H-M   'P 1'
#
loop_
_entity.id
_entity.type
_entity.pdbx_description
1 polymer ?
#
loop_
_entity_poly.entity_id
_entity_poly.type
_entity_poly.pdbx_seq_one_letter_code
_entity_poly.pdbx_strand_id
1 'polypeptide(L)'
;RFLGMSGHGGYLTECVDYGVEQDMFDVLLLATNFGEDPAFYERFTRGFDFVANQHGLRASMAKAKQKDVGIVAMKVLRGAKLNDMRPYEQPGYTYSQAAFKWVLNIPEIDNLIVTMRNRDQIDEYLGASGASEVSQVDMGLLKQYAQMTDASYCRHVCNDCEGSCPFNVPIADVLRMRMYATDYGDFSIAKHEYAKLDANASPCLSCDGLPCKDACTYEIAIAELCGPTHTMLT
;
A
#
# COMPACT_ATOMS: atom_id res chain seq x y z
N ARG A 1 26.62 -19.54 -6.40
CA ARG A 1 25.99 -18.19 -6.38
C ARG A 1 24.57 -18.35 -6.85
N PHE A 2 23.69 -17.53 -6.34
CA PHE A 2 22.26 -17.55 -6.65
C PHE A 2 21.87 -16.31 -7.46
N LEU A 3 20.89 -16.44 -8.34
CA LEU A 3 20.33 -15.37 -9.12
C LEU A 3 18.89 -15.12 -8.67
N GLY A 4 18.53 -13.85 -8.48
CA GLY A 4 17.19 -13.50 -8.07
C GLY A 4 16.60 -12.36 -8.89
N MET A 5 15.27 -12.28 -8.88
CA MET A 5 14.51 -11.17 -9.44
C MET A 5 13.74 -10.47 -8.32
N SER A 6 13.67 -9.15 -8.38
CA SER A 6 12.79 -8.33 -7.55
C SER A 6 11.76 -7.63 -8.43
N GLY A 7 10.50 -7.64 -8.04
CA GLY A 7 9.47 -7.01 -8.85
C GLY A 7 8.19 -6.65 -8.12
N HIS A 8 7.53 -5.65 -8.70
CA HIS A 8 6.17 -5.23 -8.41
C HIS A 8 5.61 -4.49 -9.63
N GLY A 9 4.27 -4.41 -9.75
CA GLY A 9 3.65 -3.65 -10.84
C GLY A 9 3.12 -4.52 -11.97
N GLY A 10 2.65 -3.88 -13.04
CA GLY A 10 1.70 -4.42 -14.01
C GLY A 10 2.09 -5.71 -14.75
N TYR A 11 3.36 -5.95 -15.00
CA TYR A 11 3.81 -7.14 -15.76
C TYR A 11 4.57 -8.14 -14.87
N LEU A 12 4.39 -8.07 -13.56
CA LEU A 12 5.13 -8.91 -12.63
C LEU A 12 4.86 -10.41 -12.86
N THR A 13 3.61 -10.76 -13.03
CA THR A 13 3.18 -12.16 -13.23
C THR A 13 3.81 -12.76 -14.47
N GLU A 14 3.77 -12.05 -15.60
CA GLU A 14 4.37 -12.49 -16.86
C GLU A 14 5.89 -12.62 -16.77
N CYS A 15 6.55 -11.68 -16.07
CA CYS A 15 7.99 -11.76 -15.85
C CYS A 15 8.38 -12.94 -14.97
N VAL A 16 7.61 -13.20 -13.91
CA VAL A 16 7.82 -14.37 -13.04
C VAL A 16 7.60 -15.66 -13.80
N ASP A 17 6.49 -15.78 -14.53
CA ASP A 17 6.17 -16.96 -15.31
C ASP A 17 7.27 -17.27 -16.33
N TYR A 18 7.67 -16.27 -17.11
CA TYR A 18 8.74 -16.44 -18.11
C TYR A 18 10.05 -16.89 -17.45
N GLY A 19 10.50 -16.22 -16.41
CA GLY A 19 11.78 -16.53 -15.79
C GLY A 19 11.78 -17.88 -15.06
N VAL A 20 10.65 -18.27 -14.47
CA VAL A 20 10.47 -19.59 -13.86
C VAL A 20 10.46 -20.68 -14.94
N GLU A 21 9.78 -20.48 -16.05
CA GLU A 21 9.76 -21.44 -17.17
C GLU A 21 11.17 -21.69 -17.75
N GLN A 22 11.99 -20.64 -17.79
CA GLN A 22 13.36 -20.70 -18.31
C GLN A 22 14.41 -21.08 -17.27
N ASP A 23 14.01 -21.47 -16.05
CA ASP A 23 14.92 -21.80 -14.93
C ASP A 23 15.96 -20.68 -14.62
N MET A 24 15.53 -19.43 -14.70
CA MET A 24 16.43 -18.27 -14.57
C MET A 24 16.69 -17.84 -13.12
N PHE A 25 15.84 -18.23 -12.18
CA PHE A 25 15.86 -17.70 -10.82
C PHE A 25 15.97 -18.77 -9.74
N ASP A 26 16.81 -18.47 -8.74
CA ASP A 26 16.87 -19.22 -7.49
C ASP A 26 15.99 -18.57 -6.40
N VAL A 27 15.79 -17.24 -6.47
CA VAL A 27 15.04 -16.46 -5.47
C VAL A 27 14.22 -15.36 -6.13
N LEU A 28 13.00 -15.18 -5.67
CA LEU A 28 12.10 -14.10 -6.06
C LEU A 28 11.81 -13.19 -4.86
N LEU A 29 11.91 -11.87 -5.04
CA LEU A 29 11.49 -10.86 -4.08
C LEU A 29 10.25 -10.14 -4.63
N LEU A 30 9.07 -10.51 -4.14
CA LEU A 30 7.79 -10.13 -4.71
C LEU A 30 6.97 -9.24 -3.78
N ALA A 31 6.37 -8.19 -4.35
CA ALA A 31 5.40 -7.40 -3.60
C ALA A 31 4.11 -8.21 -3.41
N THR A 32 3.79 -8.47 -2.16
CA THR A 32 2.53 -9.12 -1.75
C THR A 32 2.09 -8.65 -0.37
N ASN A 33 0.80 -8.48 -0.17
CA ASN A 33 0.21 -8.08 1.10
C ASN A 33 -1.29 -8.42 1.13
N PHE A 34 -1.91 -8.27 2.30
CA PHE A 34 -3.33 -8.61 2.50
C PHE A 34 -4.30 -7.82 1.61
N GLY A 35 -3.87 -6.75 0.96
CA GLY A 35 -4.67 -6.01 -0.01
C GLY A 35 -4.94 -6.74 -1.32
N GLU A 36 -4.34 -7.91 -1.54
CA GLU A 36 -4.69 -8.78 -2.67
C GLU A 36 -5.96 -9.62 -2.40
N ASP A 37 -6.39 -9.72 -1.14
CA ASP A 37 -7.57 -10.48 -0.76
C ASP A 37 -8.85 -9.63 -0.93
N PRO A 38 -9.78 -10.02 -1.83
CA PRO A 38 -11.03 -9.30 -2.05
C PRO A 38 -11.87 -9.10 -0.78
N ALA A 39 -11.73 -9.99 0.20
CA ALA A 39 -12.46 -9.88 1.47
C ALA A 39 -12.15 -8.60 2.25
N PHE A 40 -10.98 -7.99 2.00
CA PHE A 40 -10.60 -6.71 2.62
C PHE A 40 -10.99 -5.50 1.78
N TYR A 41 -11.14 -5.68 0.45
CA TYR A 41 -11.23 -4.58 -0.50
C TYR A 41 -12.19 -4.86 -1.65
N GLU A 42 -13.46 -5.03 -1.40
CA GLU A 42 -14.45 -5.11 -2.49
C GLU A 42 -14.42 -3.88 -3.41
N ARG A 43 -14.12 -2.70 -2.84
CA ARG A 43 -13.95 -1.46 -3.59
C ARG A 43 -12.59 -1.37 -4.29
N PHE A 44 -11.53 -1.89 -3.68
CA PHE A 44 -10.17 -1.85 -4.20
C PHE A 44 -9.93 -2.78 -5.38
N THR A 45 -10.61 -3.90 -5.44
CA THR A 45 -10.50 -4.84 -6.57
C THR A 45 -11.10 -4.30 -7.86
N ARG A 46 -11.89 -3.23 -7.77
CA ARG A 46 -12.42 -2.50 -8.93
C ARG A 46 -11.49 -1.40 -9.41
N GLY A 47 -10.53 -1.01 -8.63
CA GLY A 47 -9.58 0.07 -8.92
C GLY A 47 -8.14 -0.41 -8.84
N PHE A 48 -7.32 0.22 -9.60
CA PHE A 48 -5.90 -0.02 -9.76
C PHE A 48 -5.12 0.04 -8.43
N ASP A 49 -4.92 -1.07 -7.78
CA ASP A 49 -3.82 -1.20 -6.82
C ASP A 49 -2.78 -2.17 -7.40
N PHE A 50 -1.85 -1.64 -8.18
CA PHE A 50 -0.77 -2.40 -8.82
C PHE A 50 0.11 -3.18 -7.84
N VAL A 51 0.06 -2.86 -6.57
CA VAL A 51 0.85 -3.55 -5.55
C VAL A 51 0.08 -4.73 -4.97
N ALA A 52 -1.23 -4.56 -4.79
CA ALA A 52 -2.07 -5.54 -4.11
C ALA A 52 -2.79 -6.50 -5.07
N ASN A 53 -3.06 -6.07 -6.30
CA ASN A 53 -3.88 -6.85 -7.24
C ASN A 53 -3.05 -7.31 -8.45
N GLN A 54 -2.25 -8.35 -8.24
CA GLN A 54 -1.46 -8.98 -9.29
C GLN A 54 -2.17 -10.27 -9.74
N HIS A 55 -3.01 -10.16 -10.78
CA HIS A 55 -3.71 -11.31 -11.32
C HIS A 55 -2.75 -12.45 -11.66
N GLY A 56 -3.03 -13.64 -11.14
CA GLY A 56 -2.25 -14.83 -11.42
C GLY A 56 -0.95 -14.99 -10.62
N LEU A 57 -0.52 -13.98 -9.84
CA LEU A 57 0.76 -14.04 -9.11
C LEU A 57 0.84 -15.26 -8.18
N ARG A 58 -0.26 -15.63 -7.51
CA ARG A 58 -0.32 -16.83 -6.66
C ARG A 58 -0.03 -18.11 -7.44
N ALA A 59 -0.60 -18.23 -8.64
CA ALA A 59 -0.34 -19.38 -9.51
C ALA A 59 1.12 -19.41 -9.96
N SER A 60 1.71 -18.25 -10.29
CA SER A 60 3.12 -18.14 -10.67
C SER A 60 4.05 -18.49 -9.49
N MET A 61 3.71 -18.05 -8.27
CA MET A 61 4.45 -18.43 -7.06
C MET A 61 4.40 -19.95 -6.83
N ALA A 62 3.24 -20.58 -7.01
CA ALA A 62 3.10 -22.04 -6.89
C ALA A 62 3.96 -22.79 -7.93
N LYS A 63 4.05 -22.29 -9.18
CA LYS A 63 4.96 -22.84 -10.19
C LYS A 63 6.44 -22.68 -9.76
N ALA A 64 6.81 -21.52 -9.23
CA ALA A 64 8.16 -21.27 -8.73
C ALA A 64 8.54 -22.24 -7.60
N LYS A 65 7.62 -22.49 -6.67
CA LYS A 65 7.84 -23.47 -5.59
C LYS A 65 8.02 -24.91 -6.10
N GLN A 66 7.35 -25.30 -7.19
CA GLN A 66 7.56 -26.61 -7.81
C GLN A 66 8.98 -26.78 -8.38
N LYS A 67 9.67 -25.68 -8.64
CA LYS A 67 11.06 -25.64 -9.12
C LYS A 67 12.06 -25.29 -8.00
N ASP A 68 11.65 -25.36 -6.73
CA ASP A 68 12.48 -25.07 -5.56
C ASP A 68 13.01 -23.62 -5.53
N VAL A 69 12.29 -22.68 -6.13
CA VAL A 69 12.62 -21.26 -6.08
C VAL A 69 12.20 -20.67 -4.73
N GLY A 70 13.10 -19.98 -4.04
CA GLY A 70 12.82 -19.28 -2.80
C GLY A 70 11.98 -18.01 -3.05
N ILE A 71 10.96 -17.75 -2.22
CA ILE A 71 10.09 -16.57 -2.36
C ILE A 71 10.10 -15.73 -1.11
N VAL A 72 10.55 -14.47 -1.27
CA VAL A 72 10.57 -13.46 -0.23
C VAL A 72 9.51 -12.40 -0.52
N ALA A 73 8.66 -12.12 0.46
CA ALA A 73 7.65 -11.08 0.34
C ALA A 73 8.19 -9.70 0.70
N MET A 74 7.82 -8.67 -0.05
CA MET A 74 8.04 -7.26 0.28
C MET A 74 6.74 -6.46 0.22
N LYS A 75 6.77 -5.22 0.73
CA LYS A 75 5.60 -4.31 0.82
C LYS A 75 4.44 -4.90 1.63
N VAL A 76 4.77 -5.74 2.57
CA VAL A 76 3.84 -6.52 3.39
C VAL A 76 2.92 -5.67 4.28
N LEU A 77 3.33 -4.45 4.61
CA LEU A 77 2.52 -3.44 5.31
C LEU A 77 1.69 -2.56 4.34
N ARG A 78 1.50 -3.01 3.10
CA ARG A 78 0.78 -2.28 2.07
C ARG A 78 1.34 -0.88 1.79
N GLY A 79 2.66 -0.77 1.72
CA GLY A 79 3.39 0.44 1.32
C GLY A 79 3.82 1.32 2.47
N ALA A 80 3.05 1.47 3.52
CA ALA A 80 3.42 2.18 4.74
C ALA A 80 2.37 2.02 5.84
N LYS A 81 2.68 2.50 7.02
CA LYS A 81 1.71 2.69 8.10
C LYS A 81 0.97 4.02 7.85
N LEU A 82 0.01 4.02 6.94
CA LEU A 82 -0.75 5.22 6.55
C LEU A 82 -1.74 5.69 7.62
N ASN A 83 -2.02 4.87 8.61
CA ASN A 83 -2.96 5.20 9.68
C ASN A 83 -2.38 4.82 11.03
N ASP A 84 -2.72 5.59 12.06
CA ASP A 84 -2.38 5.24 13.43
C ASP A 84 -3.30 4.11 13.93
N MET A 85 -2.75 2.91 13.97
CA MET A 85 -3.47 1.72 14.42
C MET A 85 -3.41 1.50 15.93
N ARG A 86 -2.55 2.24 16.67
CA ARG A 86 -2.37 2.07 18.12
C ARG A 86 -3.67 2.09 18.94
N PRO A 87 -4.69 2.90 18.63
CA PRO A 87 -5.97 2.85 19.34
C PRO A 87 -6.72 1.53 19.25
N TYR A 88 -6.41 0.69 18.29
CA TYR A 88 -7.06 -0.60 18.02
C TYR A 88 -6.20 -1.79 18.41
N GLU A 89 -4.93 -1.55 18.75
CA GLU A 89 -3.95 -2.58 19.07
C GLU A 89 -4.01 -2.99 20.54
N GLN A 90 -3.56 -4.21 20.82
CA GLN A 90 -3.44 -4.76 22.17
C GLN A 90 -2.06 -5.44 22.30
N PRO A 91 -1.56 -5.67 23.54
CA PRO A 91 -0.31 -6.41 23.71
C PRO A 91 -0.34 -7.76 23.00
N GLY A 92 0.63 -7.98 22.13
CA GLY A 92 0.74 -9.19 21.29
C GLY A 92 -0.13 -9.21 20.03
N TYR A 93 -0.92 -8.16 19.77
CA TYR A 93 -1.77 -8.02 18.58
C TYR A 93 -1.63 -6.62 17.99
N THR A 94 -0.61 -6.41 17.16
CA THR A 94 -0.42 -5.16 16.43
C THR A 94 -0.79 -5.33 14.95
N TYR A 95 -1.09 -4.22 14.30
CA TYR A 95 -1.34 -4.21 12.86
C TYR A 95 -0.17 -4.81 12.06
N SER A 96 1.07 -4.48 12.46
CA SER A 96 2.25 -5.00 11.79
C SER A 96 2.34 -6.53 11.92
N GLN A 97 2.13 -7.05 13.12
CA GLN A 97 2.11 -8.50 13.35
C GLN A 97 1.00 -9.19 12.57
N ALA A 98 -0.20 -8.61 12.54
CA ALA A 98 -1.32 -9.14 11.76
C ALA A 98 -1.00 -9.23 10.27
N ALA A 99 -0.42 -8.17 9.70
CA ALA A 99 -0.03 -8.12 8.29
C ALA A 99 1.07 -9.14 7.96
N PHE A 100 2.05 -9.31 8.85
CA PHE A 100 3.12 -10.30 8.66
C PHE A 100 2.61 -11.74 8.77
N LYS A 101 1.80 -12.03 9.77
CA LYS A 101 1.16 -13.35 9.92
C LYS A 101 0.34 -13.70 8.68
N TRP A 102 -0.43 -12.73 8.16
CA TRP A 102 -1.23 -12.95 6.95
C TRP A 102 -0.35 -13.35 5.76
N VAL A 103 0.76 -12.64 5.53
CA VAL A 103 1.72 -12.96 4.45
C VAL A 103 2.42 -14.30 4.69
N LEU A 104 2.90 -14.54 5.92
CA LEU A 104 3.61 -15.79 6.26
C LEU A 104 2.71 -17.03 6.27
N ASN A 105 1.40 -16.86 6.27
CA ASN A 105 0.43 -17.96 6.10
C ASN A 105 0.21 -18.35 4.63
N ILE A 106 0.84 -17.64 3.69
CA ILE A 106 0.83 -18.00 2.28
C ILE A 106 1.82 -19.15 2.09
N PRO A 107 1.38 -20.35 1.65
CA PRO A 107 2.24 -21.54 1.58
C PRO A 107 3.50 -21.36 0.72
N GLU A 108 3.42 -20.48 -0.28
CA GLU A 108 4.51 -20.23 -1.21
C GLU A 108 5.57 -19.28 -0.67
N ILE A 109 5.27 -18.52 0.39
CA ILE A 109 6.19 -17.53 0.96
C ILE A 109 7.13 -18.19 1.97
N ASP A 110 8.43 -18.08 1.74
CA ASP A 110 9.45 -18.58 2.65
C ASP A 110 9.85 -17.56 3.72
N ASN A 111 9.80 -16.26 3.35
CA ASN A 111 10.25 -15.19 4.22
C ASN A 111 9.63 -13.84 3.80
N LEU A 112 9.79 -12.82 4.63
CA LEU A 112 9.46 -11.44 4.29
C LEU A 112 10.59 -10.48 4.68
N ILE A 113 10.65 -9.34 4.00
CA ILE A 113 11.53 -8.25 4.37
C ILE A 113 10.72 -7.02 4.77
N VAL A 114 11.22 -6.32 5.77
CA VAL A 114 10.61 -5.09 6.29
C VAL A 114 11.66 -4.18 6.87
N THR A 115 11.46 -2.86 6.76
CA THR A 115 12.34 -1.86 7.38
C THR A 115 12.06 -1.76 8.87
N MET A 116 13.10 -1.84 9.69
CA MET A 116 13.06 -1.62 11.14
C MET A 116 13.95 -0.42 11.48
N ARG A 117 13.43 0.56 12.20
CA ARG A 117 14.12 1.82 12.53
C ARG A 117 14.64 1.88 13.97
N ASN A 118 14.08 1.07 14.87
CA ASN A 118 14.43 1.05 16.27
C ASN A 118 14.22 -0.36 16.87
N ARG A 119 14.63 -0.55 18.12
CA ARG A 119 14.56 -1.84 18.82
C ARG A 119 13.12 -2.27 19.08
N ASP A 120 12.25 -1.35 19.44
CA ASP A 120 10.85 -1.67 19.76
C ASP A 120 10.14 -2.27 18.54
N GLN A 121 10.46 -1.77 17.32
CA GLN A 121 9.97 -2.37 16.09
C GLN A 121 10.55 -3.77 15.84
N ILE A 122 11.80 -4.02 16.21
CA ILE A 122 12.37 -5.37 16.09
C ILE A 122 11.60 -6.34 17.00
N ASP A 123 11.40 -5.97 18.26
CA ASP A 123 10.70 -6.79 19.23
C ASP A 123 9.24 -7.01 18.83
N GLU A 124 8.54 -5.95 18.37
CA GLU A 124 7.18 -6.04 17.84
C GLU A 124 7.12 -7.02 16.66
N TYR A 125 8.00 -6.86 15.67
CA TYR A 125 7.91 -7.60 14.40
C TYR A 125 8.29 -9.07 14.58
N LEU A 126 9.26 -9.37 15.43
CA LEU A 126 9.64 -10.73 15.76
C LEU A 126 8.49 -11.51 16.43
N GLY A 127 7.55 -10.81 17.07
CA GLY A 127 6.34 -11.43 17.62
C GLY A 127 5.43 -12.11 16.59
N ALA A 128 5.60 -11.82 15.30
CA ALA A 128 4.92 -12.52 14.21
C ALA A 128 5.73 -13.71 13.68
N SER A 129 7.02 -13.84 14.04
CA SER A 129 7.89 -14.91 13.56
C SER A 129 7.47 -16.26 14.14
N GLY A 130 7.31 -17.25 13.29
CA GLY A 130 6.86 -18.60 13.70
C GLY A 130 5.40 -18.68 14.10
N ALA A 131 4.62 -17.61 13.93
CA ALA A 131 3.18 -17.65 14.15
C ALA A 131 2.51 -18.47 13.07
N SER A 132 1.75 -19.49 13.47
CA SER A 132 1.16 -20.46 12.57
C SER A 132 -0.21 -20.05 12.01
N GLU A 133 -0.89 -19.09 12.62
CA GLU A 133 -2.26 -18.75 12.25
C GLU A 133 -2.56 -17.26 12.39
N VAL A 134 -3.44 -16.78 11.51
CA VAL A 134 -4.05 -15.45 11.59
C VAL A 134 -5.30 -15.55 12.45
N SER A 135 -5.31 -14.90 13.60
CA SER A 135 -6.43 -14.91 14.51
C SER A 135 -7.57 -14.00 14.06
N GLN A 136 -8.75 -14.12 14.68
CA GLN A 136 -9.86 -13.19 14.45
C GLN A 136 -9.51 -11.75 14.85
N VAL A 137 -8.65 -11.57 15.84
CA VAL A 137 -8.14 -10.25 16.25
C VAL A 137 -7.25 -9.68 15.16
N ASP A 138 -6.32 -10.46 14.62
CA ASP A 138 -5.48 -10.05 13.49
C ASP A 138 -6.33 -9.64 12.30
N MET A 139 -7.33 -10.44 11.93
CA MET A 139 -8.26 -10.13 10.82
C MET A 139 -9.07 -8.85 11.09
N GLY A 140 -9.45 -8.59 12.33
CA GLY A 140 -10.12 -7.36 12.75
C GLY A 140 -9.23 -6.13 12.52
N LEU A 141 -7.95 -6.21 12.91
CA LEU A 141 -6.97 -5.13 12.69
C LEU A 141 -6.74 -4.85 11.19
N LEU A 142 -6.62 -5.89 10.37
CA LEU A 142 -6.46 -5.73 8.93
C LEU A 142 -7.68 -5.08 8.28
N LYS A 143 -8.90 -5.48 8.67
CA LYS A 143 -10.14 -4.85 8.20
C LYS A 143 -10.24 -3.40 8.62
N GLN A 144 -9.94 -3.09 9.89
CA GLN A 144 -9.95 -1.72 10.39
C GLN A 144 -9.00 -0.83 9.60
N TYR A 145 -7.77 -1.29 9.36
CA TYR A 145 -6.80 -0.58 8.55
C TYR A 145 -7.29 -0.37 7.11
N ALA A 146 -7.87 -1.39 6.51
CA ALA A 146 -8.43 -1.32 5.17
C ALA A 146 -9.52 -0.24 5.05
N GLN A 147 -10.47 -0.22 5.99
CA GLN A 147 -11.55 0.75 6.02
C GLN A 147 -11.04 2.19 6.20
N MET A 148 -10.10 2.40 7.11
CA MET A 148 -9.50 3.72 7.34
C MET A 148 -8.73 4.21 6.11
N THR A 149 -8.00 3.32 5.45
CA THR A 149 -7.22 3.66 4.26
C THR A 149 -8.13 3.92 3.07
N ASP A 150 -9.24 3.20 2.93
CA ASP A 150 -10.16 3.31 1.80
C ASP A 150 -10.74 4.72 1.68
N ALA A 151 -11.06 5.34 2.80
CA ALA A 151 -11.70 6.66 2.85
C ALA A 151 -10.76 7.84 2.51
N SER A 152 -9.45 7.67 2.64
CA SER A 152 -8.51 8.80 2.59
C SER A 152 -7.32 8.62 1.64
N TYR A 153 -7.08 7.41 1.17
CA TYR A 153 -5.90 7.10 0.37
C TYR A 153 -6.17 7.27 -1.14
N CYS A 154 -5.54 8.27 -1.73
CA CYS A 154 -5.55 8.46 -3.18
C CYS A 154 -4.64 7.44 -3.87
N ARG A 155 -5.19 6.74 -4.87
CA ARG A 155 -4.43 5.76 -5.67
C ARG A 155 -3.73 6.50 -6.81
N HIS A 156 -2.40 6.45 -6.78
CA HIS A 156 -1.61 7.04 -7.84
C HIS A 156 -1.95 6.41 -9.19
N VAL A 157 -1.86 7.21 -10.25
CA VAL A 157 -2.15 6.81 -11.63
C VAL A 157 -3.64 6.68 -11.97
N CYS A 158 -4.54 6.70 -11.00
CA CYS A 158 -5.98 6.72 -11.27
C CYS A 158 -6.39 7.98 -12.04
N ASN A 159 -6.11 9.18 -11.49
CA ASN A 159 -6.33 10.51 -12.05
C ASN A 159 -7.77 10.80 -12.54
N ASP A 160 -8.76 9.97 -12.21
CA ASP A 160 -10.15 10.10 -12.66
C ASP A 160 -10.76 11.47 -12.33
N CYS A 161 -10.34 12.07 -11.20
CA CYS A 161 -10.87 13.34 -10.72
C CYS A 161 -10.14 14.59 -11.26
N GLU A 162 -8.94 14.47 -11.81
CA GLU A 162 -8.16 15.65 -12.21
C GLU A 162 -8.79 16.39 -13.39
N GLY A 163 -9.29 15.67 -14.37
CA GLY A 163 -9.99 16.25 -15.51
C GLY A 163 -11.32 16.96 -15.19
N SER A 164 -11.87 16.72 -14.00
CA SER A 164 -13.10 17.36 -13.52
C SER A 164 -12.86 18.67 -12.75
N CYS A 165 -11.61 18.94 -12.34
CA CYS A 165 -11.28 20.12 -11.54
C CYS A 165 -11.27 21.39 -12.40
N PRO A 166 -12.16 22.38 -12.15
CA PRO A 166 -12.23 23.60 -12.93
C PRO A 166 -11.00 24.52 -12.74
N PHE A 167 -10.18 24.24 -11.74
CA PHE A 167 -8.97 24.99 -11.39
C PHE A 167 -7.68 24.27 -11.75
N ASN A 168 -7.76 23.11 -12.40
CA ASN A 168 -6.62 22.26 -12.75
C ASN A 168 -5.66 21.96 -11.58
N VAL A 169 -6.22 21.79 -10.38
CA VAL A 169 -5.41 21.36 -9.22
C VAL A 169 -4.89 19.95 -9.46
N PRO A 170 -3.57 19.70 -9.33
CA PRO A 170 -3.01 18.34 -9.43
C PRO A 170 -3.33 17.54 -8.17
N ILE A 171 -4.56 17.05 -8.10
CA ILE A 171 -5.16 16.47 -6.90
C ILE A 171 -4.34 15.30 -6.35
N ALA A 172 -3.91 14.39 -7.23
CA ALA A 172 -3.15 13.22 -6.82
C ALA A 172 -1.80 13.62 -6.18
N ASP A 173 -1.12 14.62 -6.75
CA ASP A 173 0.15 15.11 -6.20
C ASP A 173 -0.06 15.85 -4.87
N VAL A 174 -1.07 16.70 -4.76
CA VAL A 174 -1.42 17.37 -3.50
C VAL A 174 -1.67 16.36 -2.38
N LEU A 175 -2.45 15.31 -2.65
CA LEU A 175 -2.75 14.26 -1.67
C LEU A 175 -1.51 13.40 -1.35
N ARG A 176 -0.58 13.24 -2.29
CA ARG A 176 0.71 12.63 -2.02
C ARG A 176 1.57 13.48 -1.07
N MET A 177 1.63 14.78 -1.29
CA MET A 177 2.37 15.69 -0.39
C MET A 177 1.76 15.68 1.01
N ARG A 178 0.41 15.63 1.10
CA ARG A 178 -0.27 15.43 2.37
C ARG A 178 0.21 14.16 3.07
N MET A 179 0.27 13.03 2.35
CA MET A 179 0.73 11.75 2.90
C MET A 179 2.17 11.86 3.44
N TYR A 180 3.08 12.54 2.73
CA TYR A 180 4.43 12.74 3.26
C TYR A 180 4.44 13.52 4.57
N ALA A 181 3.60 14.55 4.69
CA ALA A 181 3.52 15.34 5.91
C ALA A 181 2.83 14.58 7.06
N THR A 182 1.63 14.04 6.82
CA THR A 182 0.76 13.51 7.89
C THR A 182 1.10 12.08 8.27
N ASP A 183 1.44 11.24 7.28
CA ASP A 183 1.58 9.79 7.51
C ASP A 183 3.05 9.42 7.72
N TYR A 184 3.96 10.07 7.01
CA TYR A 184 5.41 9.85 7.18
C TYR A 184 6.08 10.84 8.14
N GLY A 185 5.42 11.94 8.48
CA GLY A 185 5.96 12.99 9.33
C GLY A 185 7.08 13.81 8.68
N ASP A 186 7.24 13.72 7.35
CA ASP A 186 8.29 14.43 6.61
C ASP A 186 7.76 15.73 5.99
N PHE A 187 7.55 16.72 6.84
CA PHE A 187 7.11 18.04 6.43
C PHE A 187 8.10 18.75 5.51
N SER A 188 9.39 18.47 5.62
CA SER A 188 10.42 19.10 4.79
C SER A 188 10.28 18.69 3.32
N ILE A 189 10.18 17.37 3.09
CA ILE A 189 9.94 16.84 1.74
C ILE A 189 8.58 17.31 1.23
N ALA A 190 7.53 17.22 2.05
CA ALA A 190 6.19 17.62 1.65
C ALA A 190 6.12 19.08 1.16
N LYS A 191 6.68 20.03 1.93
CA LYS A 191 6.73 21.44 1.54
C LYS A 191 7.59 21.68 0.29
N HIS A 192 8.75 21.03 0.23
CA HIS A 192 9.65 21.18 -0.92
C HIS A 192 9.01 20.69 -2.22
N GLU A 193 8.35 19.55 -2.20
CA GLU A 193 7.68 19.00 -3.38
C GLU A 193 6.40 19.79 -3.71
N TYR A 194 5.65 20.22 -2.69
CA TYR A 194 4.45 21.04 -2.89
C TYR A 194 4.76 22.37 -3.57
N ALA A 195 5.87 23.00 -3.21
CA ALA A 195 6.33 24.27 -3.81
C ALA A 195 6.74 24.14 -5.29
N LYS A 196 6.96 22.94 -5.80
CA LYS A 196 7.29 22.67 -7.21
C LYS A 196 6.06 22.50 -8.11
N LEU A 197 4.88 22.39 -7.54
CA LEU A 197 3.66 22.20 -8.32
C LEU A 197 3.35 23.47 -9.14
N ASP A 198 3.06 23.31 -10.42
CA ASP A 198 2.69 24.40 -11.31
C ASP A 198 1.37 25.07 -10.90
N ALA A 199 0.44 24.29 -10.33
CA ALA A 199 -0.78 24.75 -9.70
C ALA A 199 -0.87 24.19 -8.29
N ASN A 200 -1.41 24.97 -7.37
CA ASN A 200 -1.57 24.55 -5.97
C ASN A 200 -3.04 24.39 -5.56
N ALA A 201 -3.28 23.93 -4.35
CA ALA A 201 -4.64 23.67 -3.87
C ALA A 201 -5.31 24.87 -3.19
N SER A 202 -4.84 26.12 -3.40
CA SER A 202 -5.53 27.30 -2.85
C SER A 202 -7.00 27.42 -3.27
N PRO A 203 -7.41 27.07 -4.50
CA PRO A 203 -8.83 27.10 -4.87
C PRO A 203 -9.70 26.15 -4.01
N CYS A 204 -9.13 25.08 -3.48
CA CYS A 204 -9.86 24.12 -2.65
C CYS A 204 -10.31 24.72 -1.30
N LEU A 205 -9.75 25.84 -0.87
CA LEU A 205 -10.16 26.53 0.37
C LEU A 205 -11.56 27.12 0.30
N SER A 206 -12.08 27.39 -0.91
CA SER A 206 -13.39 28.00 -1.14
C SER A 206 -14.26 27.21 -2.11
N CYS A 207 -13.74 26.12 -2.68
CA CYS A 207 -14.47 25.26 -3.58
C CYS A 207 -15.40 24.30 -2.80
N ASP A 208 -16.60 24.05 -3.32
CA ASP A 208 -17.50 23.05 -2.75
C ASP A 208 -17.01 21.60 -2.95
N GLY A 209 -16.06 21.40 -3.86
CA GLY A 209 -15.42 20.10 -4.12
C GLY A 209 -16.29 19.08 -4.84
N LEU A 210 -17.50 19.43 -5.27
CA LEU A 210 -18.42 18.49 -5.87
C LEU A 210 -17.89 17.85 -7.17
N PRO A 211 -17.33 18.60 -8.14
CA PRO A 211 -16.90 17.98 -9.38
C PRO A 211 -15.83 16.90 -9.19
N CYS A 212 -14.85 17.14 -8.33
CA CYS A 212 -13.78 16.16 -8.10
C CYS A 212 -14.22 15.00 -7.20
N LYS A 213 -15.13 15.24 -6.25
CA LYS A 213 -15.72 14.19 -5.43
C LYS A 213 -16.56 13.23 -6.27
N ASP A 214 -17.43 13.78 -7.13
CA ASP A 214 -18.32 12.98 -7.98
C ASP A 214 -17.54 12.17 -9.03
N ALA A 215 -16.39 12.69 -9.48
CA ALA A 215 -15.50 12.00 -10.40
C ALA A 215 -14.59 10.98 -9.72
N CYS A 216 -14.46 11.02 -8.39
CA CYS A 216 -13.60 10.10 -7.67
C CYS A 216 -14.23 8.72 -7.51
N THR A 217 -13.69 7.72 -8.20
CA THR A 217 -14.12 6.31 -8.08
C THR A 217 -14.11 5.80 -6.64
N TYR A 218 -13.29 6.40 -5.76
CA TYR A 218 -13.15 6.02 -4.35
C TYR A 218 -13.91 6.92 -3.39
N GLU A 219 -14.69 7.87 -3.89
CA GLU A 219 -15.51 8.80 -3.10
C GLU A 219 -14.72 9.58 -2.03
N ILE A 220 -13.44 9.86 -2.30
CA ILE A 220 -12.60 10.62 -1.39
C ILE A 220 -13.12 12.06 -1.29
N ALA A 221 -13.21 12.59 -0.08
CA ALA A 221 -13.58 13.98 0.18
C ALA A 221 -12.42 14.94 -0.17
N ILE A 222 -12.13 15.07 -1.47
CA ILE A 222 -10.92 15.68 -2.02
C ILE A 222 -10.71 17.11 -1.51
N ALA A 223 -11.74 17.97 -1.58
CA ALA A 223 -11.61 19.35 -1.16
C ALA A 223 -11.33 19.49 0.34
N GLU A 224 -11.93 18.63 1.16
CA GLU A 224 -11.71 18.57 2.61
C GLU A 224 -10.27 18.12 2.96
N LEU A 225 -9.59 17.45 2.07
CA LEU A 225 -8.19 17.05 2.23
C LEU A 225 -7.24 18.06 1.58
N CYS A 226 -7.51 18.50 0.36
CA CYS A 226 -6.60 19.39 -0.39
C CYS A 226 -6.53 20.81 0.17
N GLY A 227 -7.65 21.39 0.61
CA GLY A 227 -7.69 22.73 1.21
C GLY A 227 -6.79 22.83 2.46
N PRO A 228 -7.01 22.00 3.49
CA PRO A 228 -6.13 21.96 4.67
C PRO A 228 -4.68 21.62 4.33
N THR A 229 -4.43 20.78 3.32
CA THR A 229 -3.06 20.48 2.86
C THR A 229 -2.36 21.74 2.34
N HIS A 230 -3.06 22.56 1.56
CA HIS A 230 -2.51 23.83 1.10
C HIS A 230 -2.10 24.70 2.30
N THR A 231 -2.99 24.90 3.27
CA THR A 231 -2.69 25.71 4.47
C THR A 231 -1.51 25.13 5.28
N MET A 232 -1.40 23.82 5.33
CA MET A 232 -0.34 23.14 6.10
C MET A 232 1.04 23.26 5.42
N LEU A 233 1.08 23.29 4.08
CA LEU A 233 2.33 23.21 3.31
C LEU A 233 2.82 24.56 2.78
N THR A 234 2.03 25.58 2.87
CA THR A 234 2.45 26.98 2.60
C THR A 234 2.79 27.70 3.88
#